data_9b7f80d0beae2a548862af44804a6e07
#
_entry.id   9b7f80d0beae2a548862af44804a6e07
#
_cell.length_a   1.000
_cell.length_b   1.000
_cell.length_c   1.000
_cell.angle_alpha   90.00
_cell.angle_beta   90.00
_cell.angle_gamma   90.00
#
_symmetry.space_group_name_H-M   'P 1'
#
loop_
_entity.id
_entity.type
_entity.pdbx_description
1 polymer ?
#
loop_
_entity_poly.entity_id
_entity_poly.type
_entity_poly.pdbx_seq_one_letter_code
_entity_poly.pdbx_strand_id
1 'polypeptide(L)'
;MNEKTKEICVLGGLYFVIGYIIDLVNGFASNLSMIFDILFVILFFMILFGKKFAFLQKFINKFPKLSVYLYYVGFVGYILFVFDLLVLGPTEFISLSDAVQKYIAWGVATINIIGVLLALILATRNVFFKKN
;
A
#
# COMPACT_ATOMS: atom_id res chain seq x y z
N MET A 1 5.15 -18.04 -5.47
CA MET A 1 4.35 -17.32 -4.48
C MET A 1 2.91 -17.75 -4.64
N ASN A 2 2.21 -18.03 -3.56
CA ASN A 2 0.86 -18.56 -3.66
C ASN A 2 -0.16 -17.47 -4.03
N GLU A 3 -1.34 -17.90 -4.48
CA GLU A 3 -2.38 -16.97 -4.93
C GLU A 3 -2.87 -16.05 -3.81
N LYS A 4 -2.91 -16.55 -2.59
CA LYS A 4 -3.34 -15.79 -1.43
C LYS A 4 -2.45 -14.57 -1.20
N THR A 5 -1.13 -14.76 -1.25
CA THR A 5 -0.17 -13.68 -1.10
C THR A 5 -0.32 -12.66 -2.24
N LYS A 6 -0.51 -13.14 -3.46
CA LYS A 6 -0.71 -12.28 -4.62
C LYS A 6 -1.96 -11.43 -4.46
N GLU A 7 -3.07 -12.03 -4.03
CA GLU A 7 -4.32 -11.31 -3.82
C GLU A 7 -4.17 -10.24 -2.73
N ILE A 8 -3.51 -10.58 -1.62
CA ILE A 8 -3.28 -9.62 -0.53
C ILE A 8 -2.45 -8.44 -1.02
N CYS A 9 -1.38 -8.71 -1.78
CA CYS A 9 -0.53 -7.64 -2.29
C CYS A 9 -1.24 -6.77 -3.32
N VAL A 10 -2.04 -7.36 -4.22
CA VAL A 10 -2.83 -6.60 -5.18
C VAL A 10 -3.87 -5.75 -4.47
N LEU A 11 -4.54 -6.30 -3.46
CA LEU A 11 -5.49 -5.54 -2.65
C LEU A 11 -4.81 -4.36 -1.96
N GLY A 12 -3.61 -4.58 -1.40
CA GLY A 12 -2.84 -3.50 -0.79
C GLY A 12 -2.46 -2.40 -1.77
N GLY A 13 -2.05 -2.79 -2.98
CA GLY A 13 -1.74 -1.83 -4.03
C GLY A 13 -2.96 -1.01 -4.42
N LEU A 14 -4.11 -1.66 -4.60
CA LEU A 14 -5.36 -0.96 -4.87
C LEU A 14 -5.74 -0.01 -3.73
N TYR A 15 -5.55 -0.46 -2.49
CA TYR A 15 -5.81 0.38 -1.32
C TYR A 15 -4.98 1.66 -1.37
N PHE A 16 -3.69 1.55 -1.62
CA PHE A 16 -2.82 2.72 -1.64
C PHE A 16 -3.18 3.68 -2.78
N VAL A 17 -3.48 3.16 -3.96
CA VAL A 17 -3.83 3.99 -5.11
C VAL A 17 -5.17 4.68 -4.89
N ILE A 18 -6.19 3.92 -4.54
CA ILE A 18 -7.55 4.45 -4.36
C ILE A 18 -7.60 5.37 -3.15
N GLY A 19 -6.94 4.99 -2.05
CA GLY A 19 -6.88 5.83 -0.86
C GLY A 19 -6.22 7.17 -1.11
N TYR A 20 -5.13 7.17 -1.89
CA TYR A 20 -4.46 8.40 -2.27
C TYR A 20 -5.36 9.30 -3.10
N ILE A 21 -6.10 8.72 -4.06
CA ILE A 21 -7.04 9.47 -4.88
C ILE A 21 -8.16 10.05 -4.01
N ILE A 22 -8.71 9.28 -3.09
CA ILE A 22 -9.74 9.73 -2.17
C ILE A 22 -9.24 10.92 -1.35
N ASP A 23 -8.03 10.81 -0.81
CA ASP A 23 -7.44 11.89 -0.02
C ASP A 23 -7.25 13.17 -0.84
N LEU A 24 -6.82 13.04 -2.08
CA LEU A 24 -6.65 14.20 -2.97
C LEU A 24 -7.97 14.87 -3.28
N VAL A 25 -9.02 14.07 -3.57
CA VAL A 25 -10.33 14.60 -3.94
C VAL A 25 -11.01 15.27 -2.75
N ASN A 26 -10.90 14.71 -1.56
CA ASN A 26 -11.57 15.21 -0.37
C ASN A 26 -10.72 16.17 0.47
N GLY A 27 -9.54 16.54 -0.01
CA GLY A 27 -8.65 17.43 0.73
C GLY A 27 -8.24 16.84 2.08
N PHE A 28 -8.05 15.52 2.11
CA PHE A 28 -7.73 14.77 3.33
C PHE A 28 -8.86 14.78 4.36
N ALA A 29 -10.10 15.01 3.92
CA ALA A 29 -11.27 14.89 4.79
C ALA A 29 -11.42 13.46 5.28
N SER A 30 -11.68 13.29 6.57
CA SER A 30 -11.44 12.06 7.29
C SER A 30 -12.52 10.98 7.15
N ASN A 31 -13.78 11.35 6.92
CA ASN A 31 -14.88 10.38 7.05
C ASN A 31 -14.86 9.30 5.97
N LEU A 32 -14.71 9.71 4.71
CA LEU A 32 -14.70 8.76 3.61
C LEU A 32 -13.43 7.91 3.65
N SER A 33 -12.30 8.51 3.98
CA SER A 33 -11.04 7.80 4.11
C SER A 33 -11.10 6.75 5.21
N MET A 34 -11.73 7.08 6.35
CA MET A 34 -11.88 6.16 7.46
C MET A 34 -12.77 4.96 7.08
N ILE A 35 -13.88 5.22 6.38
CA ILE A 35 -14.76 4.15 5.90
C ILE A 35 -13.99 3.22 4.95
N PHE A 36 -13.20 3.80 4.05
CA PHE A 36 -12.38 3.04 3.11
C PHE A 36 -11.35 2.17 3.84
N ASP A 37 -10.71 2.72 4.87
CA ASP A 37 -9.74 1.98 5.67
C ASP A 37 -10.39 0.78 6.37
N ILE A 38 -11.58 0.97 6.93
CA ILE A 38 -12.32 -0.11 7.60
C ILE A 38 -12.67 -1.21 6.60
N LEU A 39 -13.15 -0.83 5.42
CA LEU A 39 -13.46 -1.81 4.37
C LEU A 39 -12.22 -2.59 3.95
N PHE A 40 -11.09 -1.91 3.81
CA PHE A 40 -9.84 -2.57 3.46
C PHE A 40 -9.44 -3.60 4.52
N VAL A 41 -9.50 -3.23 5.79
CA VAL A 41 -9.15 -4.13 6.89
C VAL A 41 -10.04 -5.38 6.87
N ILE A 42 -11.34 -5.19 6.67
CA ILE A 42 -12.28 -6.31 6.59
C ILE A 42 -11.93 -7.24 5.44
N LEU A 43 -11.69 -6.69 4.25
CA LEU A 43 -11.32 -7.48 3.08
C LEU A 43 -10.00 -8.21 3.28
N PHE A 44 -9.03 -7.53 3.87
CA PHE A 44 -7.73 -8.11 4.17
C PHE A 44 -7.86 -9.35 5.07
N PHE A 45 -8.62 -9.22 6.15
CA PHE A 45 -8.80 -10.35 7.06
C PHE A 45 -9.60 -11.48 6.41
N MET A 46 -10.58 -11.17 5.58
CA MET A 46 -11.35 -12.20 4.86
C MET A 46 -10.43 -13.02 3.95
N ILE A 47 -9.54 -12.37 3.23
CA ILE A 47 -8.57 -13.09 2.39
C ILE A 47 -7.61 -13.89 3.25
N LEU A 48 -7.16 -13.31 4.36
CA LEU A 48 -6.23 -13.98 5.27
C LEU A 48 -6.83 -15.29 5.82
N PHE A 49 -8.14 -15.31 6.06
CA PHE A 49 -8.83 -16.50 6.53
C PHE A 49 -9.27 -17.45 5.40
N GLY A 50 -8.79 -17.20 4.20
CA GLY A 50 -8.96 -18.14 3.09
C GLY A 50 -10.09 -17.84 2.13
N LYS A 51 -10.84 -16.76 2.33
CA LYS A 51 -11.89 -16.40 1.39
C LYS A 51 -11.31 -15.82 0.12
N LYS A 52 -11.81 -16.26 -1.02
CA LYS A 52 -11.39 -15.77 -2.33
C LYS A 52 -12.44 -14.83 -2.89
N PHE A 53 -12.00 -13.74 -3.47
CA PHE A 53 -12.89 -12.76 -4.09
C PHE A 53 -12.81 -12.87 -5.60
N ALA A 54 -13.96 -13.11 -6.23
CA ALA A 54 -14.04 -13.25 -7.67
C ALA A 54 -13.61 -11.95 -8.38
N PHE A 55 -13.92 -10.79 -7.81
CA PHE A 55 -13.55 -9.52 -8.45
C PHE A 55 -12.04 -9.32 -8.52
N LEU A 56 -11.30 -9.76 -7.50
CA LEU A 56 -9.83 -9.69 -7.53
C LEU A 56 -9.25 -10.63 -8.58
N GLN A 57 -9.78 -11.85 -8.67
CA GLN A 57 -9.36 -12.80 -9.69
C GLN A 57 -9.63 -12.28 -11.10
N LYS A 58 -10.82 -11.73 -11.33
CA LYS A 58 -11.17 -11.13 -12.61
C LYS A 58 -10.24 -9.97 -12.95
N PHE A 59 -9.95 -9.11 -11.97
CA PHE A 59 -9.06 -7.97 -12.17
C PHE A 59 -7.66 -8.44 -12.56
N ILE A 60 -7.11 -9.40 -11.83
CA ILE A 60 -5.77 -9.92 -12.09
C ILE A 60 -5.69 -10.54 -13.49
N ASN A 61 -6.72 -11.30 -13.89
CA ASN A 61 -6.75 -11.94 -15.19
C ASN A 61 -6.94 -10.95 -16.33
N LYS A 62 -7.75 -9.91 -16.10
CA LYS A 62 -8.04 -8.90 -17.12
C LYS A 62 -6.87 -7.95 -17.34
N PHE A 63 -6.18 -7.58 -16.28
CA PHE A 63 -5.08 -6.62 -16.32
C PHE A 63 -3.81 -7.22 -15.72
N PRO A 64 -3.19 -8.20 -16.39
CA PRO A 64 -2.04 -8.90 -15.78
C PRO A 64 -0.83 -7.98 -15.55
N LYS A 65 -0.57 -7.03 -16.45
CA LYS A 65 0.56 -6.10 -16.28
C LYS A 65 0.30 -5.12 -15.13
N LEU A 66 -0.91 -4.56 -15.08
CA LEU A 66 -1.28 -3.65 -14.00
C LEU A 66 -1.24 -4.37 -12.66
N SER A 67 -1.65 -5.64 -12.62
CA SER A 67 -1.61 -6.44 -11.40
C SER A 67 -0.18 -6.63 -10.88
N VAL A 68 0.80 -6.76 -11.78
CA VAL A 68 2.21 -6.85 -11.37
C VAL A 68 2.63 -5.55 -10.68
N TYR A 69 2.27 -4.39 -11.24
CA TYR A 69 2.58 -3.11 -10.61
C TYR A 69 1.91 -2.99 -9.24
N LEU A 70 0.64 -3.34 -9.15
CA LEU A 70 -0.09 -3.28 -7.87
C LEU A 70 0.50 -4.27 -6.86
N TYR A 71 0.92 -5.43 -7.30
CA TYR A 71 1.56 -6.41 -6.45
C TYR A 71 2.82 -5.85 -5.79
N TYR A 72 3.72 -5.26 -6.60
CA TYR A 72 4.95 -4.70 -6.05
C TYR A 72 4.69 -3.50 -5.15
N VAL A 73 3.79 -2.61 -5.57
CA VAL A 73 3.42 -1.45 -4.75
C VAL A 73 2.79 -1.90 -3.43
N GLY A 74 1.90 -2.88 -3.48
CA GLY A 74 1.27 -3.41 -2.28
C GLY A 74 2.25 -4.08 -1.34
N PHE A 75 3.16 -4.89 -1.87
CA PHE A 75 4.19 -5.55 -1.06
C PHE A 75 5.06 -4.53 -0.34
N VAL A 76 5.59 -3.55 -1.09
CA VAL A 76 6.41 -2.50 -0.51
C VAL A 76 5.58 -1.65 0.44
N GLY A 77 4.33 -1.38 0.09
CA GLY A 77 3.41 -0.61 0.93
C GLY A 77 3.18 -1.25 2.30
N TYR A 78 3.02 -2.57 2.36
CA TYR A 78 2.88 -3.24 3.65
C TYR A 78 4.13 -3.08 4.51
N ILE A 79 5.31 -3.22 3.89
CA ILE A 79 6.57 -3.02 4.60
C ILE A 79 6.68 -1.58 5.11
N LEU A 80 6.37 -0.62 4.26
CA LEU A 80 6.42 0.80 4.61
C LEU A 80 5.39 1.16 5.68
N PHE A 81 4.20 0.54 5.63
CA PHE A 81 3.18 0.76 6.64
C PHE A 81 3.67 0.34 8.02
N VAL A 82 4.28 -0.84 8.13
CA VAL A 82 4.87 -1.31 9.39
C VAL A 82 5.99 -0.37 9.83
N PHE A 83 6.85 0.03 8.91
CA PHE A 83 7.92 0.98 9.20
C PHE A 83 7.36 2.30 9.75
N ASP A 84 6.34 2.84 9.10
CA ASP A 84 5.71 4.09 9.54
C ASP A 84 5.13 3.96 10.95
N LEU A 85 4.46 2.83 11.24
CA LEU A 85 3.93 2.59 12.57
C LEU A 85 5.03 2.53 13.62
N LEU A 86 6.17 1.89 13.31
CA LEU A 86 7.27 1.76 14.26
C LEU A 86 8.00 3.06 14.50
N VAL A 87 8.04 3.95 13.51
CA VAL A 87 8.77 5.22 13.61
C VAL A 87 7.85 6.34 14.11
N LEU A 88 6.65 6.48 13.50
CA LEU A 88 5.75 7.60 13.81
C LEU A 88 4.88 7.33 15.04
N GLY A 89 4.51 6.05 15.27
CA GLY A 89 3.69 5.70 16.43
C GLY A 89 4.28 6.14 17.76
N PRO A 90 5.56 5.79 18.05
CA PRO A 90 6.18 6.21 19.31
C PRO A 90 6.30 7.72 19.47
N THR A 91 6.38 8.48 18.37
CA THR A 91 6.49 9.95 18.47
C THR A 91 5.24 10.59 19.08
N GLU A 92 4.10 9.91 19.00
CA GLU A 92 2.87 10.42 19.62
C GLU A 92 2.92 10.35 21.13
N PHE A 93 3.71 9.43 21.68
CA PHE A 93 3.82 9.24 23.14
C PHE A 93 5.02 9.96 23.74
N ILE A 94 5.93 10.47 22.92
CA ILE A 94 7.13 11.17 23.35
C ILE A 94 6.96 12.64 23.03
N SER A 95 7.18 13.51 24.02
CA SER A 95 7.12 14.97 23.80
C SER A 95 8.36 15.43 23.06
N LEU A 96 8.27 15.46 21.73
CA LEU A 96 9.33 15.98 20.88
C LEU A 96 9.00 17.41 20.46
N SER A 97 10.05 18.21 20.22
CA SER A 97 9.84 19.53 19.65
C SER A 97 9.23 19.44 18.24
N ASP A 98 8.50 20.48 17.83
CA ASP A 98 7.88 20.52 16.52
C ASP A 98 8.90 20.35 15.39
N ALA A 99 10.09 20.93 15.56
CA ALA A 99 11.17 20.81 14.58
C ALA A 99 11.60 19.36 14.40
N VAL A 100 11.78 18.63 15.50
CA VAL A 100 12.20 17.23 15.46
C VAL A 100 11.12 16.37 14.81
N GLN A 101 9.85 16.58 15.19
CA GLN A 101 8.73 15.86 14.59
C GLN A 101 8.67 16.10 13.07
N LYS A 102 8.91 17.32 12.64
CA LYS A 102 8.91 17.68 11.21
C LYS A 102 10.05 16.95 10.48
N TYR A 103 11.25 16.91 11.05
CA TYR A 103 12.37 16.19 10.43
C TYR A 103 12.09 14.70 10.32
N ILE A 104 11.51 14.09 11.34
CA ILE A 104 11.15 12.66 11.31
C ILE A 104 10.12 12.42 10.21
N ALA A 105 9.07 13.27 10.12
CA ALA A 105 8.04 13.13 9.11
C ALA A 105 8.63 13.26 7.69
N TRP A 106 9.52 14.21 7.46
CA TRP A 106 10.18 14.37 6.17
C TRP A 106 11.04 13.16 5.81
N GLY A 107 11.79 12.62 6.79
CA GLY A 107 12.61 11.43 6.58
C GLY A 107 11.76 10.23 6.21
N VAL A 108 10.67 10.01 6.94
CA VAL A 108 9.74 8.90 6.65
C VAL A 108 9.13 9.06 5.27
N ALA A 109 8.67 10.27 4.92
CA ALA A 109 8.10 10.54 3.60
C ALA A 109 9.12 10.26 2.49
N THR A 110 10.38 10.65 2.68
CA THR A 110 11.44 10.40 1.71
C THR A 110 11.65 8.91 1.49
N ILE A 111 11.71 8.15 2.58
CA ILE A 111 11.88 6.69 2.52
C ILE A 111 10.68 6.05 1.80
N ASN A 112 9.47 6.52 2.09
CA ASN A 112 8.27 6.01 1.42
C ASN A 112 8.30 6.26 -0.09
N ILE A 113 8.71 7.46 -0.49
CA ILE A 113 8.82 7.81 -1.92
C ILE A 113 9.86 6.93 -2.60
N ILE A 114 11.03 6.76 -1.99
CA ILE A 114 12.09 5.90 -2.53
C ILE A 114 11.60 4.46 -2.65
N GLY A 115 10.90 3.95 -1.63
CA GLY A 115 10.36 2.59 -1.65
C GLY A 115 9.37 2.37 -2.78
N VAL A 116 8.44 3.32 -2.99
CA VAL A 116 7.45 3.24 -4.07
C VAL A 116 8.16 3.30 -5.43
N LEU A 117 9.14 4.17 -5.60
CA LEU A 117 9.90 4.26 -6.85
C LEU A 117 10.63 2.96 -7.14
N LEU A 118 11.27 2.35 -6.15
CA LEU A 118 11.92 1.06 -6.31
C LEU A 118 10.90 -0.02 -6.71
N ALA A 119 9.73 -0.03 -6.08
CA ALA A 119 8.67 -0.97 -6.43
C ALA A 119 8.27 -0.82 -7.89
N LEU A 120 8.09 0.41 -8.36
CA LEU A 120 7.72 0.67 -9.75
C LEU A 120 8.83 0.26 -10.72
N ILE A 121 10.09 0.50 -10.38
CA ILE A 121 11.22 0.10 -11.20
C ILE A 121 11.29 -1.42 -11.31
N LEU A 122 11.16 -2.13 -10.19
CA LEU A 122 11.18 -3.59 -10.17
C LEU A 122 10.00 -4.18 -10.94
N ALA A 123 8.82 -3.59 -10.79
CA ALA A 123 7.64 -4.03 -11.54
C ALA A 123 7.83 -3.84 -13.04
N THR A 124 8.35 -2.68 -13.45
CA THR A 124 8.62 -2.39 -14.86
C THR A 124 9.63 -3.38 -15.42
N ARG A 125 10.69 -3.65 -14.67
CA ARG A 125 11.69 -4.64 -15.08
C ARG A 125 11.05 -6.01 -15.28
N ASN A 126 10.20 -6.43 -14.35
CA ASN A 126 9.54 -7.72 -14.42
C ASN A 126 8.59 -7.81 -15.63
N VAL A 127 7.85 -6.73 -15.91
CA VAL A 127 6.87 -6.71 -16.99
C VAL A 127 7.55 -6.65 -18.37
N PHE A 128 8.58 -5.80 -18.52
CA PHE A 128 9.15 -5.52 -19.84
C PHE A 128 10.44 -6.29 -20.13
N PHE A 129 11.16 -6.70 -19.11
CA PHE A 129 12.47 -7.34 -19.29
C PHE A 129 12.51 -8.79 -18.81
N LYS A 130 11.35 -9.33 -18.45
CA LYS A 130 11.29 -10.71 -17.99
C LYS A 130 11.58 -11.65 -19.14
N LYS A 131 12.59 -12.50 -18.99
CA LYS A 131 12.89 -13.58 -19.94
C LYS A 131 12.03 -14.78 -19.58
N ASN A 132 11.33 -15.29 -20.56
CA ASN A 132 10.56 -16.51 -20.38
C ASN A 132 11.41 -17.72 -20.69
#